data_d3f75c658486ee13bab346800b598c03
#
_entry.id   d3f75c658486ee13bab346800b598c03
#
_cell.length_a   1.000
_cell.length_b   1.000
_cell.length_c   1.000
_cell.angle_alpha   90.00
_cell.angle_beta   90.00
_cell.angle_gamma   90.00
#
_symmetry.space_group_name_H-M   'P 1'
#
loop_
_entity.id
_entity.type
_entity.pdbx_description
1 polymer ?
#
loop_
_entity_poly.entity_id
_entity_poly.type
_entity_poly.pdbx_seq_one_letter_code
_entity_poly.pdbx_strand_id
1 'polypeptide(L)'
;MKKTTIYATLVAALLVSATAWGISAAVDSPRSLMAPSDYNAEKSTIESDARAATARCRDGGDGHARDVCRAEASATERVRKADLEARYRGTVGAEADARIARVKARYDVAKVRCAAEHGEGKLACIRSARSEKAKEIAAAKEAPAT
;
A
#
# COMPACT_ATOMS: atom_id res chain seq x y z
N MET A 1 47.30 18.85 -71.93
CA MET A 1 46.16 18.46 -72.84
C MET A 1 45.11 17.78 -72.01
N LYS A 2 43.84 18.16 -72.23
CA LYS A 2 42.58 17.57 -71.73
C LYS A 2 42.13 18.00 -70.32
N LYS A 3 41.36 19.07 -70.30
CA LYS A 3 39.89 19.22 -70.37
C LYS A 3 39.20 18.91 -69.05
N THR A 4 39.05 19.96 -68.32
CA THR A 4 38.11 20.20 -67.24
C THR A 4 36.67 19.94 -67.67
N THR A 5 35.90 19.20 -66.81
CA THR A 5 34.47 19.22 -66.92
C THR A 5 33.91 19.48 -65.48
N ILE A 6 33.36 20.64 -65.40
CA ILE A 6 32.68 21.14 -64.13
C ILE A 6 31.28 20.53 -64.12
N TYR A 7 30.96 19.76 -63.12
CA TYR A 7 29.58 19.39 -62.81
C TYR A 7 29.15 20.14 -61.55
N ALA A 8 28.38 21.18 -61.79
CA ALA A 8 27.63 21.85 -60.75
C ALA A 8 26.45 20.95 -60.40
N THR A 9 26.49 20.35 -59.23
CA THR A 9 25.34 19.70 -58.63
C THR A 9 24.71 20.62 -57.61
N LEU A 10 23.53 21.11 -57.94
CA LEU A 10 22.62 21.81 -57.08
C LEU A 10 22.15 20.85 -55.95
N VAL A 11 22.62 21.08 -54.74
CA VAL A 11 22.07 20.42 -53.56
C VAL A 11 20.87 21.22 -53.10
N ALA A 12 19.69 20.75 -53.43
CA ALA A 12 18.43 21.27 -52.87
C ALA A 12 18.34 20.89 -51.40
N ALA A 13 18.48 21.89 -50.53
CA ALA A 13 18.27 21.72 -49.12
C ALA A 13 16.76 21.56 -48.82
N LEU A 14 16.33 20.33 -48.61
CA LEU A 14 15.02 20.03 -48.04
C LEU A 14 15.04 20.29 -46.54
N LEU A 15 14.52 21.44 -46.13
CA LEU A 15 14.19 21.73 -44.74
C LEU A 15 13.00 20.88 -44.32
N VAL A 16 13.27 19.74 -43.71
CA VAL A 16 12.27 18.96 -43.02
C VAL A 16 11.94 19.69 -41.72
N SER A 17 10.87 20.45 -41.75
CA SER A 17 10.28 21.05 -40.53
C SER A 17 9.68 19.90 -39.68
N ALA A 18 10.47 19.38 -38.76
CA ALA A 18 9.96 18.48 -37.70
C ALA A 18 9.07 19.30 -36.78
N THR A 19 7.77 19.34 -37.06
CA THR A 19 6.77 19.74 -36.08
C THR A 19 6.77 18.70 -35.00
N ALA A 20 7.53 18.97 -33.93
CA ALA A 20 7.45 18.22 -32.69
C ALA A 20 6.02 18.39 -32.13
N TRP A 21 5.16 17.45 -32.41
CA TRP A 21 3.92 17.27 -31.68
C TRP A 21 4.33 16.83 -30.29
N GLY A 22 4.45 17.81 -29.40
CA GLY A 22 4.55 17.58 -27.98
C GLY A 22 3.27 16.90 -27.51
N ILE A 23 3.27 15.57 -27.54
CA ILE A 23 2.32 14.80 -26.76
C ILE A 23 2.79 15.02 -25.32
N SER A 24 2.33 16.12 -24.70
CA SER A 24 2.29 16.21 -23.26
C SER A 24 1.33 15.11 -22.81
N ALA A 25 1.85 13.91 -22.59
CA ALA A 25 1.17 12.96 -21.75
C ALA A 25 1.01 13.69 -20.40
N ALA A 26 -0.14 14.28 -20.18
CA ALA A 26 -0.58 14.66 -18.86
C ALA A 26 -0.52 13.36 -18.08
N VAL A 27 0.57 13.18 -17.32
CA VAL A 27 0.62 12.17 -16.28
C VAL A 27 -0.51 12.60 -15.35
N ASP A 28 -1.63 11.92 -15.48
CA ASP A 28 -2.79 12.12 -14.62
C ASP A 28 -2.31 11.73 -13.22
N SER A 29 -1.74 12.71 -12.52
CA SER A 29 -1.40 12.54 -11.11
C SER A 29 -2.70 12.18 -10.43
N PRO A 30 -2.80 11.00 -9.81
CA PRO A 30 -4.05 10.60 -9.16
C PRO A 30 -4.46 11.75 -8.24
N ARG A 31 -5.57 12.40 -8.56
CA ARG A 31 -6.11 13.46 -7.71
C ARG A 31 -6.45 12.80 -6.39
N SER A 32 -5.76 13.23 -5.34
CA SER A 32 -6.15 12.85 -4.00
C SER A 32 -7.65 13.07 -3.83
N LEU A 33 -8.37 12.01 -3.46
CA LEU A 33 -9.83 12.05 -3.26
C LEU A 33 -10.20 12.79 -1.95
N MET A 34 -9.21 13.23 -1.19
CA MET A 34 -9.35 13.86 0.11
C MET A 34 -8.40 15.05 0.21
N ALA A 35 -8.82 16.15 0.84
CA ALA A 35 -7.95 17.28 1.11
C ALA A 35 -6.84 16.88 2.10
N PRO A 36 -5.60 17.43 1.97
CA PRO A 36 -4.50 17.13 2.91
C PRO A 36 -4.83 17.45 4.37
N SER A 37 -5.64 18.49 4.61
CA SER A 37 -6.14 18.84 5.95
C SER A 37 -6.98 17.74 6.56
N ASP A 38 -7.90 17.17 5.78
CA ASP A 38 -8.82 16.11 6.22
C ASP A 38 -8.07 14.81 6.47
N TYR A 39 -7.10 14.49 5.59
CA TYR A 39 -6.18 13.36 5.80
C TYR A 39 -5.44 13.48 7.13
N ASN A 40 -4.86 14.65 7.42
CA ASN A 40 -4.11 14.88 8.66
C ASN A 40 -5.03 14.84 9.90
N ALA A 41 -6.23 15.39 9.82
CA ALA A 41 -7.21 15.36 10.90
C ALA A 41 -7.66 13.91 11.20
N GLU A 42 -7.99 13.13 10.17
CA GLU A 42 -8.38 11.73 10.35
C GLU A 42 -7.24 10.87 10.86
N LYS A 43 -6.01 11.08 10.37
CA LYS A 43 -4.82 10.41 10.89
C LYS A 43 -4.60 10.68 12.38
N SER A 44 -4.73 11.93 12.81
CA SER A 44 -4.64 12.30 14.23
C SER A 44 -5.71 11.63 15.07
N THR A 45 -6.94 11.54 14.57
CA THR A 45 -8.04 10.82 15.21
C THR A 45 -7.73 9.33 15.37
N ILE A 46 -7.24 8.67 14.31
CA ILE A 46 -6.84 7.26 14.35
C ILE A 46 -5.78 7.03 15.45
N GLU A 47 -4.79 7.90 15.53
CA GLU A 47 -3.72 7.79 16.53
C GLU A 47 -4.21 8.03 17.97
N SER A 48 -5.14 8.96 18.14
CA SER A 48 -5.78 9.22 19.44
C SER A 48 -6.61 8.01 19.90
N ASP A 49 -7.43 7.47 18.99
CA ASP A 49 -8.25 6.28 19.26
C ASP A 49 -7.38 5.07 19.62
N ALA A 50 -6.26 4.88 18.92
CA ALA A 50 -5.33 3.77 19.18
C ALA A 50 -4.68 3.89 20.57
N ARG A 51 -4.28 5.11 20.97
CA ARG A 51 -3.78 5.36 22.33
C ARG A 51 -4.83 5.05 23.37
N ALA A 52 -6.07 5.50 23.16
CA ALA A 52 -7.18 5.23 24.06
C ALA A 52 -7.51 3.73 24.14
N ALA A 53 -7.52 3.03 23.01
CA ALA A 53 -7.73 1.58 22.95
C ALA A 53 -6.64 0.83 23.72
N THR A 54 -5.37 1.19 23.50
CA THR A 54 -4.22 0.59 24.19
C THR A 54 -4.28 0.86 25.72
N ALA A 55 -4.72 2.05 26.13
CA ALA A 55 -4.87 2.37 27.55
C ALA A 55 -5.93 1.48 28.21
N ARG A 56 -7.07 1.23 27.55
CA ARG A 56 -8.11 0.32 28.08
C ARG A 56 -7.63 -1.12 28.27
N CYS A 57 -6.61 -1.56 27.53
CA CYS A 57 -6.05 -2.90 27.70
C CYS A 57 -5.33 -3.11 29.03
N ARG A 58 -5.04 -2.06 29.80
CA ARG A 58 -4.36 -2.18 31.11
C ARG A 58 -5.22 -2.91 32.13
N ASP A 59 -6.53 -2.73 32.02
CA ASP A 59 -7.51 -3.24 32.97
C ASP A 59 -8.11 -4.59 32.54
N GLY A 60 -7.62 -5.15 31.42
CA GLY A 60 -8.24 -6.26 30.70
C GLY A 60 -7.76 -7.66 31.10
N GLY A 61 -7.64 -7.98 32.38
CA GLY A 61 -7.43 -9.36 32.84
C GLY A 61 -5.95 -9.78 32.96
N ASP A 62 -5.61 -11.06 32.69
CA ASP A 62 -4.26 -11.62 32.81
C ASP A 62 -3.28 -11.06 31.76
N GLY A 63 -1.99 -11.47 31.87
CA GLY A 63 -0.94 -11.00 30.97
C GLY A 63 -1.22 -11.30 29.50
N HIS A 64 -1.71 -12.51 29.20
CA HIS A 64 -2.02 -12.93 27.82
C HIS A 64 -3.22 -12.17 27.25
N ALA A 65 -4.30 -12.02 28.02
CA ALA A 65 -5.47 -11.25 27.58
C ALA A 65 -5.10 -9.79 27.28
N ARG A 66 -4.22 -9.17 28.09
CA ARG A 66 -3.69 -7.84 27.81
C ARG A 66 -2.86 -7.78 26.54
N ASP A 67 -2.05 -8.79 26.28
CA ASP A 67 -1.23 -8.84 25.06
C ASP A 67 -2.10 -9.00 23.82
N VAL A 68 -3.14 -9.82 23.85
CA VAL A 68 -4.14 -9.93 22.80
C VAL A 68 -4.84 -8.59 22.58
N CYS A 69 -5.34 -7.96 23.64
CA CYS A 69 -5.99 -6.64 23.56
C CYS A 69 -5.07 -5.60 22.87
N ARG A 70 -3.80 -5.51 23.29
CA ARG A 70 -2.84 -4.58 22.66
C ARG A 70 -2.55 -4.91 21.20
N ALA A 71 -2.46 -6.20 20.87
CA ALA A 71 -2.27 -6.63 19.49
C ALA A 71 -3.46 -6.23 18.61
N GLU A 72 -4.69 -6.37 19.12
CA GLU A 72 -5.92 -5.95 18.44
C GLU A 72 -6.00 -4.43 18.26
N ALA A 73 -5.67 -3.65 19.30
CA ALA A 73 -5.61 -2.20 19.22
C ALA A 73 -4.60 -1.72 18.16
N SER A 74 -3.39 -2.30 18.15
CA SER A 74 -2.35 -2.01 17.16
C SER A 74 -2.74 -2.46 15.75
N ALA A 75 -3.38 -3.62 15.62
CA ALA A 75 -3.88 -4.13 14.34
C ALA A 75 -4.94 -3.19 13.76
N THR A 76 -5.87 -2.74 14.58
CA THR A 76 -6.91 -1.78 14.19
C THR A 76 -6.32 -0.46 13.72
N GLU A 77 -5.34 0.09 14.44
CA GLU A 77 -4.65 1.32 14.03
C GLU A 77 -4.01 1.18 12.66
N ARG A 78 -3.24 0.10 12.44
CA ARG A 78 -2.56 -0.14 11.16
C ARG A 78 -3.54 -0.30 10.01
N VAL A 79 -4.64 -1.01 10.20
CA VAL A 79 -5.69 -1.16 9.19
C VAL A 79 -6.31 0.19 8.86
N ARG A 80 -6.73 0.96 9.86
CA ARG A 80 -7.34 2.28 9.64
C ARG A 80 -6.40 3.26 8.93
N LYS A 81 -5.10 3.24 9.27
CA LYS A 81 -4.09 4.06 8.58
C LYS A 81 -3.92 3.64 7.11
N ALA A 82 -3.91 2.33 6.84
CA ALA A 82 -3.79 1.84 5.47
C ALA A 82 -5.05 2.15 4.63
N ASP A 83 -6.23 2.07 5.23
CA ASP A 83 -7.49 2.43 4.58
C ASP A 83 -7.58 3.95 4.32
N LEU A 84 -7.10 4.76 5.24
CA LEU A 84 -7.00 6.21 5.06
C LEU A 84 -6.05 6.55 3.91
N GLU A 85 -4.87 5.90 3.86
CA GLU A 85 -3.91 6.08 2.79
C GLU A 85 -4.49 5.67 1.43
N ALA A 86 -5.23 4.56 1.36
CA ALA A 86 -5.89 4.11 0.13
C ALA A 86 -6.90 5.16 -0.36
N ARG A 87 -7.72 5.71 0.53
CA ARG A 87 -8.69 6.77 0.19
C ARG A 87 -8.00 8.08 -0.21
N TYR A 88 -6.90 8.42 0.44
CA TYR A 88 -6.15 9.63 0.12
C TYR A 88 -5.48 9.53 -1.25
N ARG A 89 -4.84 8.41 -1.56
CA ARG A 89 -4.13 8.22 -2.83
C ARG A 89 -5.05 7.89 -4.00
N GLY A 90 -6.16 7.20 -3.75
CA GLY A 90 -7.11 6.78 -4.78
C GLY A 90 -6.50 5.92 -5.88
N THR A 91 -5.50 5.10 -5.56
CA THR A 91 -4.80 4.25 -6.52
C THR A 91 -5.05 2.78 -6.26
N VAL A 92 -5.09 1.97 -7.32
CA VAL A 92 -5.21 0.50 -7.23
C VAL A 92 -4.13 -0.10 -6.32
N GLY A 93 -2.90 0.43 -6.40
CA GLY A 93 -1.80 0.00 -5.54
C GLY A 93 -2.07 0.27 -4.06
N ALA A 94 -2.55 1.47 -3.72
CA ALA A 94 -2.87 1.82 -2.33
C ALA A 94 -4.04 0.97 -1.78
N GLU A 95 -5.03 0.65 -2.61
CA GLU A 95 -6.10 -0.28 -2.23
C GLU A 95 -5.59 -1.70 -1.98
N ALA A 96 -4.69 -2.19 -2.85
CA ALA A 96 -4.04 -3.48 -2.65
C ALA A 96 -3.22 -3.50 -1.35
N ASP A 97 -2.47 -2.44 -1.07
CA ASP A 97 -1.71 -2.29 0.16
C ASP A 97 -2.61 -2.30 1.40
N ALA A 98 -3.78 -1.64 1.36
CA ALA A 98 -4.75 -1.67 2.43
C ALA A 98 -5.32 -3.08 2.68
N ARG A 99 -5.65 -3.83 1.61
CA ARG A 99 -6.05 -5.25 1.72
C ARG A 99 -4.96 -6.09 2.36
N ILE A 100 -3.72 -5.94 1.93
CA ILE A 100 -2.57 -6.66 2.50
C ILE A 100 -2.34 -6.26 3.97
N ALA A 101 -2.52 -5.00 4.33
CA ALA A 101 -2.40 -4.53 5.70
C ALA A 101 -3.42 -5.22 6.63
N ARG A 102 -4.67 -5.40 6.18
CA ARG A 102 -5.70 -6.14 6.93
C ARG A 102 -5.29 -7.60 7.17
N VAL A 103 -4.75 -8.28 6.16
CA VAL A 103 -4.26 -9.66 6.28
C VAL A 103 -3.11 -9.76 7.28
N LYS A 104 -2.13 -8.85 7.18
CA LYS A 104 -0.99 -8.80 8.12
C LYS A 104 -1.46 -8.53 9.54
N ALA A 105 -2.41 -7.62 9.73
CA ALA A 105 -2.97 -7.28 11.03
C ALA A 105 -3.63 -8.49 11.71
N ARG A 106 -4.47 -9.24 10.96
CA ARG A 106 -5.07 -10.49 11.47
C ARG A 106 -4.03 -11.53 11.86
N TYR A 107 -3.01 -11.72 11.02
CA TYR A 107 -1.93 -12.65 11.34
C TYR A 107 -1.16 -12.27 12.61
N ASP A 108 -0.91 -10.98 12.83
CA ASP A 108 -0.19 -10.52 14.02
C ASP A 108 -0.99 -10.76 15.30
N VAL A 109 -2.30 -10.54 15.27
CA VAL A 109 -3.21 -10.91 16.38
C VAL A 109 -3.25 -12.43 16.58
N ALA A 110 -3.36 -13.20 15.50
CA ALA A 110 -3.37 -14.66 15.58
C ALA A 110 -2.10 -15.21 16.22
N LYS A 111 -0.92 -14.66 15.90
CA LYS A 111 0.34 -15.06 16.57
C LYS A 111 0.31 -14.85 18.09
N VAL A 112 -0.24 -13.72 18.52
CA VAL A 112 -0.36 -13.44 19.97
C VAL A 112 -1.34 -14.40 20.61
N ARG A 113 -2.49 -14.67 19.98
CA ARG A 113 -3.45 -15.68 20.48
C ARG A 113 -2.84 -17.08 20.56
N CYS A 114 -2.05 -17.50 19.56
CA CYS A 114 -1.34 -18.75 19.60
C CYS A 114 -0.32 -18.87 20.75
N ALA A 115 0.08 -17.76 21.38
CA ALA A 115 1.01 -17.79 22.51
C ALA A 115 0.40 -18.40 23.79
N ALA A 116 -0.92 -18.52 23.86
CA ALA A 116 -1.59 -19.25 24.95
C ALA A 116 -1.41 -20.77 24.84
N GLU A 117 -1.15 -21.27 23.64
CA GLU A 117 -0.91 -22.68 23.38
C GLU A 117 0.53 -23.07 23.77
N HIS A 118 0.75 -24.36 24.04
CA HIS A 118 2.07 -24.90 24.39
C HIS A 118 2.50 -26.03 23.43
N GLY A 119 3.81 -26.26 23.38
CA GLY A 119 4.38 -27.37 22.63
C GLY A 119 3.96 -27.39 21.16
N GLU A 120 3.54 -28.55 20.70
CA GLU A 120 3.11 -28.75 19.30
C GLU A 120 1.85 -28.00 18.93
N GLY A 121 0.92 -27.76 19.87
CA GLY A 121 -0.28 -26.98 19.66
C GLY A 121 0.06 -25.56 19.21
N LYS A 122 0.99 -24.91 19.90
CA LYS A 122 1.49 -23.57 19.51
C LYS A 122 2.11 -23.56 18.12
N LEU A 123 2.92 -24.56 17.81
CA LEU A 123 3.55 -24.66 16.48
C LEU A 123 2.52 -24.88 15.39
N ALA A 124 1.51 -25.73 15.62
CA ALA A 124 0.41 -25.97 14.69
C ALA A 124 -0.43 -24.72 14.47
N CYS A 125 -0.79 -23.99 15.54
CA CYS A 125 -1.52 -22.72 15.48
C CYS A 125 -0.78 -21.68 14.62
N ILE A 126 0.52 -21.49 14.87
CA ILE A 126 1.34 -20.53 14.11
C ILE A 126 1.49 -20.94 12.64
N ARG A 127 1.65 -22.25 12.36
CA ARG A 127 1.73 -22.75 10.97
C ARG A 127 0.43 -22.48 10.21
N SER A 128 -0.72 -22.75 10.84
CA SER A 128 -2.04 -22.48 10.26
C SER A 128 -2.21 -20.99 9.94
N ALA A 129 -1.97 -20.11 10.92
CA ALA A 129 -2.06 -18.67 10.74
C ALA A 129 -1.13 -18.15 9.63
N ARG A 130 0.07 -18.71 9.51
CA ARG A 130 1.03 -18.36 8.44
C ARG A 130 0.55 -18.80 7.07
N SER A 131 0.01 -20.03 6.97
CA SER A 131 -0.56 -20.56 5.71
C SER A 131 -1.74 -19.70 5.24
N GLU A 132 -2.64 -19.37 6.15
CA GLU A 132 -3.79 -18.50 5.85
C GLU A 132 -3.35 -17.11 5.38
N LYS A 133 -2.42 -16.50 6.11
CA LYS A 133 -1.83 -15.21 5.68
C LYS A 133 -1.28 -15.28 4.26
N ALA A 134 -0.57 -16.34 3.90
CA ALA A 134 0.02 -16.48 2.57
C ALA A 134 -1.05 -16.54 1.48
N LYS A 135 -2.09 -17.35 1.69
CA LYS A 135 -3.23 -17.48 0.78
C LYS A 135 -3.98 -16.15 0.60
N GLU A 136 -4.28 -15.49 1.71
CA GLU A 136 -5.01 -14.22 1.67
C GLU A 136 -4.20 -13.08 1.05
N ILE A 137 -2.86 -13.03 1.25
CA ILE A 137 -2.01 -12.04 0.57
C ILE A 137 -2.02 -12.29 -0.94
N ALA A 138 -1.97 -13.54 -1.41
CA ALA A 138 -2.07 -13.84 -2.83
C ALA A 138 -3.40 -13.32 -3.39
N ALA A 139 -4.52 -13.68 -2.75
CA ALA A 139 -5.85 -13.21 -3.15
C ALA A 139 -5.99 -11.68 -3.10
N ALA A 140 -5.40 -11.01 -2.10
CA ALA A 140 -5.45 -9.57 -1.97
C ALA A 140 -4.69 -8.83 -3.10
N LYS A 141 -3.67 -9.45 -3.69
CA LYS A 141 -2.93 -8.92 -4.82
C LYS A 141 -3.66 -9.09 -6.15
N GLU A 142 -4.45 -10.16 -6.28
CA GLU A 142 -5.18 -10.52 -7.51
C GLU A 142 -6.55 -9.84 -7.58
N ALA A 143 -7.09 -9.39 -6.44
CA ALA A 143 -8.40 -8.76 -6.38
C ALA A 143 -8.42 -7.47 -7.23
N PRO A 144 -9.45 -7.28 -8.09
CA PRO A 144 -9.62 -6.06 -8.86
C PRO A 144 -9.79 -4.85 -7.93
N ALA A 145 -9.48 -3.67 -8.46
CA ALA A 145 -9.84 -2.41 -7.79
C ALA A 145 -11.36 -2.29 -7.71
N THR A 146 -11.87 -1.88 -6.58
CA THR A 146 -13.31 -1.65 -6.34
C THR A 146 -13.63 -0.17 -6.46
#